data_611ef2ec34dc985fa77a4c35e0f57c50
#
_entry.id   611ef2ec34dc985fa77a4c35e0f57c50
#
_cell.length_a   1.000
_cell.length_b   1.000
_cell.length_c   1.000
_cell.angle_alpha   90.00
_cell.angle_beta   90.00
_cell.angle_gamma   90.00
#
_symmetry.space_group_name_H-M   'P 1'
#
loop_
_entity.id
_entity.type
_entity.pdbx_description
1 polymer ?
#
loop_
_entity_poly.entity_id
_entity_poly.type
_entity_poly.pdbx_seq_one_letter_code
_entity_poly.pdbx_strand_id
1 'polypeptide(L)'
;MGCGTGEFLVRFLRDGFSVTGVDLSEKMLEIAKKKITDRKLENCDFKLIKENIVNFENTFKNGEICEVDNIICNFDTVNYLKNGSEFEKFLEKCSKNLKKDGFLIFDAVTEDIFSEIFENDIFLDEEPEYTSIWRHEKLSQRKHLVEIDLFVRENLNDNLFRKYNDIQYKFIYDLEWIVKTAKNYGFEVFDTASNPEFGESRIFFVFKKI
;
A
#
# COMPACT_ATOMS: atom_id res chain seq x y z
N MET A 1 0.55 6.53 2.80
CA MET A 1 -0.27 6.45 1.58
C MET A 1 -0.66 5.00 1.38
N GLY A 2 -1.91 4.71 0.93
CA GLY A 2 -2.46 3.35 0.96
C GLY A 2 -2.58 2.83 2.40
N CYS A 3 -3.20 3.61 3.30
CA CYS A 3 -3.17 3.28 4.73
C CYS A 3 -4.07 2.10 5.11
N GLY A 4 -4.92 1.62 4.21
CA GLY A 4 -5.82 0.51 4.42
C GLY A 4 -6.64 0.66 5.71
N THR A 5 -6.72 -0.40 6.49
CA THR A 5 -7.41 -0.43 7.78
C THR A 5 -6.67 0.27 8.93
N GLY A 6 -5.55 0.97 8.65
CA GLY A 6 -4.89 1.88 9.59
C GLY A 6 -3.98 1.23 10.64
N GLU A 7 -3.41 0.05 10.42
CA GLU A 7 -2.54 -0.61 11.41
C GLU A 7 -1.30 0.23 11.75
N PHE A 8 -0.57 0.71 10.74
CA PHE A 8 0.57 1.61 10.98
C PHE A 8 0.13 2.95 11.55
N LEU A 9 -1.00 3.50 11.06
CA LEU A 9 -1.53 4.76 11.52
C LEU A 9 -1.75 4.74 13.04
N VAL A 10 -2.38 3.69 13.56
CA VAL A 10 -2.62 3.53 14.99
C VAL A 10 -1.31 3.42 15.79
N ARG A 11 -0.30 2.72 15.27
CA ARG A 11 1.01 2.62 15.92
C ARG A 11 1.67 3.99 16.04
N PHE A 12 1.73 4.75 14.95
CA PHE A 12 2.31 6.09 14.96
C PHE A 12 1.55 7.07 15.87
N LEU A 13 0.21 7.01 15.91
CA LEU A 13 -0.58 7.82 16.82
C LEU A 13 -0.29 7.51 18.30
N ARG A 14 -0.08 6.23 18.64
CA ARG A 14 0.32 5.82 20.00
C ARG A 14 1.69 6.37 20.38
N ASP A 15 2.60 6.46 19.41
CA ASP A 15 3.94 6.98 19.60
C ASP A 15 3.99 8.51 19.59
N GLY A 16 2.82 9.19 19.47
CA GLY A 16 2.67 10.64 19.55
C GLY A 16 2.92 11.40 18.26
N PHE A 17 2.97 10.72 17.12
CA PHE A 17 3.10 11.39 15.81
C PHE A 17 1.77 11.95 15.32
N SER A 18 1.84 13.09 14.59
CA SER A 18 0.75 13.57 13.74
C SER A 18 0.70 12.76 12.46
N VAL A 19 -0.47 12.22 12.09
CA VAL A 19 -0.57 11.25 10.99
C VAL A 19 -1.69 11.60 10.01
N THR A 20 -1.36 11.66 8.71
CA THR A 20 -2.35 11.71 7.64
C THR A 20 -2.44 10.35 6.95
N GLY A 21 -3.55 9.66 7.08
CA GLY A 21 -3.88 8.43 6.37
C GLY A 21 -4.61 8.73 5.07
N VAL A 22 -4.11 8.19 3.96
CA VAL A 22 -4.72 8.33 2.62
C VAL A 22 -5.01 6.94 2.08
N ASP A 23 -6.24 6.72 1.63
CA ASP A 23 -6.64 5.48 0.96
C ASP A 23 -7.74 5.76 -0.07
N LEU A 24 -7.79 4.96 -1.12
CA LEU A 24 -8.84 5.05 -2.14
C LEU A 24 -10.17 4.49 -1.64
N SER A 25 -10.13 3.51 -0.74
CA SER A 25 -11.29 2.81 -0.23
C SER A 25 -11.89 3.50 1.00
N GLU A 26 -13.11 4.03 0.85
CA GLU A 26 -13.87 4.59 1.96
C GLU A 26 -14.09 3.58 3.09
N LYS A 27 -14.39 2.32 2.75
CA LYS A 27 -14.57 1.25 3.72
C LYS A 27 -13.32 0.97 4.55
N MET A 28 -12.13 1.03 3.93
CA MET A 28 -10.87 0.90 4.66
C MET A 28 -10.68 2.05 5.65
N LEU A 29 -10.98 3.28 5.24
CA LEU A 29 -10.89 4.45 6.10
C LEU A 29 -11.92 4.42 7.25
N GLU A 30 -13.13 3.89 7.03
CA GLU A 30 -14.12 3.66 8.10
C GLU A 30 -13.59 2.68 9.16
N ILE A 31 -12.98 1.57 8.72
CA ILE A 31 -12.33 0.60 9.62
C ILE A 31 -11.16 1.25 10.37
N ALA A 32 -10.32 2.02 9.69
CA ALA A 32 -9.21 2.75 10.30
C ALA A 32 -9.73 3.71 11.38
N LYS A 33 -10.77 4.48 11.08
CA LYS A 33 -11.42 5.39 12.04
C LYS A 33 -11.97 4.64 13.25
N LYS A 34 -12.65 3.51 13.02
CA LYS A 34 -13.14 2.67 14.12
C LYS A 34 -12.00 2.18 15.02
N LYS A 35 -10.89 1.71 14.44
CA LYS A 35 -9.71 1.28 15.22
C LYS A 35 -9.12 2.40 16.08
N ILE A 36 -9.09 3.63 15.56
CA ILE A 36 -8.63 4.80 16.34
C ILE A 36 -9.54 5.00 17.55
N THR A 37 -10.86 4.96 17.35
CA THR A 37 -11.86 5.09 18.42
C THR A 37 -11.76 3.96 19.43
N ASP A 38 -11.76 2.71 18.99
CA ASP A 38 -11.68 1.53 19.88
C ASP A 38 -10.41 1.54 20.76
N ARG A 39 -9.36 2.23 20.30
CA ARG A 39 -8.08 2.37 21.01
C ARG A 39 -7.91 3.69 21.76
N LYS A 40 -8.98 4.52 21.82
CA LYS A 40 -9.03 5.80 22.51
C LYS A 40 -7.97 6.81 22.06
N LEU A 41 -7.76 6.88 20.73
CA LEU A 41 -6.79 7.75 20.09
C LEU A 41 -7.44 8.95 19.37
N GLU A 42 -8.73 9.23 19.60
CA GLU A 42 -9.48 10.29 18.91
C GLU A 42 -8.96 11.69 19.21
N ASN A 43 -8.26 11.86 20.34
CA ASN A 43 -7.65 13.13 20.73
C ASN A 43 -6.24 13.33 20.15
N CYS A 44 -5.68 12.32 19.45
CA CYS A 44 -4.43 12.47 18.75
C CYS A 44 -4.63 13.29 17.48
N ASP A 45 -3.54 13.87 16.96
CA ASP A 45 -3.58 14.63 15.71
C ASP A 45 -3.55 13.69 14.50
N PHE A 46 -4.72 13.49 13.88
CA PHE A 46 -4.81 12.67 12.68
C PHE A 46 -5.79 13.22 11.65
N LYS A 47 -5.57 12.82 10.39
CA LYS A 47 -6.43 13.12 9.27
C LYS A 47 -6.61 11.86 8.42
N LEU A 48 -7.83 11.55 8.00
CA LEU A 48 -8.13 10.47 7.04
C LEU A 48 -8.69 11.09 5.77
N ILE A 49 -8.11 10.73 4.62
CA ILE A 49 -8.44 11.32 3.33
C ILE A 49 -8.70 10.21 2.33
N LYS A 50 -9.91 10.22 1.73
CA LYS A 50 -10.26 9.38 0.60
C LYS A 50 -9.73 10.01 -0.67
N GLU A 51 -8.61 9.53 -1.16
CA GLU A 51 -7.99 10.02 -2.39
C GLU A 51 -7.07 8.96 -3.00
N ASN A 52 -6.88 9.07 -4.30
CA ASN A 52 -5.86 8.30 -4.99
C ASN A 52 -4.47 8.88 -4.70
N ILE A 53 -3.51 8.02 -4.37
CA ILE A 53 -2.13 8.43 -4.04
C ILE A 53 -1.44 9.22 -5.16
N VAL A 54 -1.86 9.04 -6.42
CA VAL A 54 -1.32 9.81 -7.57
C VAL A 54 -1.89 11.22 -7.71
N ASN A 55 -2.95 11.54 -6.97
CA ASN A 55 -3.60 12.85 -6.98
C ASN A 55 -3.46 13.59 -5.65
N PHE A 56 -3.04 12.88 -4.60
CA PHE A 56 -3.03 13.39 -3.25
C PHE A 56 -2.13 14.63 -3.09
N GLU A 57 -2.66 15.62 -2.38
CA GLU A 57 -1.91 16.77 -1.86
C GLU A 57 -2.36 17.02 -0.42
N ASN A 58 -1.40 17.00 0.51
CA ASN A 58 -1.68 17.37 1.89
C ASN A 58 -1.72 18.89 2.00
N THR A 59 -2.91 19.45 2.21
CA THR A 59 -3.08 20.89 2.21
C THR A 59 -3.68 21.39 3.52
N PHE A 60 -3.32 22.60 3.91
CA PHE A 60 -4.01 23.38 4.92
C PHE A 60 -5.38 23.84 4.41
N LYS A 61 -6.21 24.41 5.30
CA LYS A 61 -7.52 24.97 4.94
C LYS A 61 -7.46 26.11 3.92
N ASN A 62 -6.34 26.81 3.83
CA ASN A 62 -6.09 27.88 2.83
C ASN A 62 -5.62 27.35 1.47
N GLY A 63 -5.47 26.03 1.30
CA GLY A 63 -5.01 25.39 0.07
C GLY A 63 -3.49 25.30 -0.11
N GLU A 64 -2.69 25.80 0.81
CA GLU A 64 -1.24 25.62 0.81
C GLU A 64 -0.85 24.21 1.18
N ILE A 65 0.22 23.69 0.56
CA ILE A 65 0.74 22.34 0.87
C ILE A 65 1.29 22.32 2.30
N CYS A 66 0.85 21.34 3.08
CA CYS A 66 1.37 21.02 4.39
C CYS A 66 2.40 19.90 4.25
N GLU A 67 3.67 20.27 4.17
CA GLU A 67 4.75 19.28 4.05
C GLU A 67 4.87 18.43 5.31
N VAL A 68 5.20 17.15 5.11
CA VAL A 68 5.41 16.16 6.17
C VAL A 68 6.88 15.73 6.24
N ASP A 69 7.29 15.19 7.37
CA ASP A 69 8.66 14.71 7.57
C ASP A 69 8.90 13.39 6.85
N ASN A 70 7.90 12.50 6.80
CA ASN A 70 8.01 11.18 6.20
C ASN A 70 6.73 10.79 5.45
N ILE A 71 6.87 10.05 4.36
CA ILE A 71 5.78 9.38 3.64
C ILE A 71 6.07 7.88 3.63
N ILE A 72 5.08 7.08 4.03
CA ILE A 72 5.16 5.63 4.03
C ILE A 72 4.06 5.08 3.11
N CYS A 73 4.42 4.15 2.22
CA CYS A 73 3.53 3.52 1.25
C CYS A 73 3.87 2.04 1.10
N ASN A 74 3.44 1.23 2.07
CA ASN A 74 3.81 -0.18 2.19
C ASN A 74 2.75 -1.14 1.60
N PHE A 75 3.05 -2.44 1.67
CA PHE A 75 2.23 -3.56 1.19
C PHE A 75 1.97 -3.49 -0.31
N ASP A 76 3.09 -3.38 -1.06
CA ASP A 76 3.06 -3.35 -2.53
C ASP A 76 2.00 -2.41 -3.15
N THR A 77 1.61 -1.38 -2.40
CA THR A 77 0.63 -0.38 -2.86
C THR A 77 1.05 0.25 -4.18
N VAL A 78 2.35 0.45 -4.41
CA VAL A 78 2.86 1.01 -5.67
C VAL A 78 2.67 0.06 -6.86
N ASN A 79 2.57 -1.25 -6.63
CA ASN A 79 2.33 -2.24 -7.68
C ASN A 79 0.88 -2.23 -8.20
N TYR A 80 -0.05 -1.53 -7.54
CA TYR A 80 -1.41 -1.28 -8.04
C TYR A 80 -1.48 -0.07 -8.99
N LEU A 81 -0.42 0.71 -9.13
CA LEU A 81 -0.33 1.77 -10.12
C LEU A 81 -0.26 1.15 -11.53
N LYS A 82 -1.08 1.66 -12.45
CA LYS A 82 -1.38 0.98 -13.72
C LYS A 82 -0.24 0.98 -14.72
N ASN A 83 0.74 1.87 -14.54
CA ASN A 83 1.86 2.06 -15.47
C ASN A 83 2.92 3.02 -14.91
N GLY A 84 4.04 3.15 -15.62
CA GLY A 84 5.13 4.04 -15.21
C GLY A 84 4.71 5.50 -15.04
N SER A 85 3.77 6.01 -15.84
CA SER A 85 3.30 7.39 -15.69
C SER A 85 2.55 7.63 -14.39
N GLU A 86 1.77 6.65 -13.90
CA GLU A 86 1.15 6.75 -12.57
C GLU A 86 2.19 6.67 -11.45
N PHE A 87 3.23 5.85 -11.62
CA PHE A 87 4.34 5.79 -10.68
C PHE A 87 5.11 7.12 -10.62
N GLU A 88 5.36 7.75 -11.77
CA GLU A 88 5.98 9.08 -11.84
C GLU A 88 5.12 10.14 -11.13
N LYS A 89 3.80 10.14 -11.34
CA LYS A 89 2.88 11.03 -10.61
C LYS A 89 2.93 10.78 -9.10
N PHE A 90 2.98 9.52 -8.67
CA PHE A 90 3.14 9.19 -7.25
C PHE A 90 4.42 9.81 -6.68
N LEU A 91 5.57 9.68 -7.36
CA LEU A 91 6.82 10.29 -6.94
C LEU A 91 6.74 11.83 -6.92
N GLU A 92 6.11 12.43 -7.93
CA GLU A 92 5.88 13.89 -7.97
C GLU A 92 5.07 14.35 -6.75
N LYS A 93 3.98 13.64 -6.41
CA LYS A 93 3.16 13.96 -5.23
C LYS A 93 3.92 13.76 -3.93
N CYS A 94 4.70 12.68 -3.81
CA CYS A 94 5.57 12.48 -2.67
C CYS A 94 6.58 13.62 -2.52
N SER A 95 7.25 14.00 -3.61
CA SER A 95 8.23 15.10 -3.58
C SER A 95 7.59 16.43 -3.16
N LYS A 96 6.40 16.75 -3.65
CA LYS A 96 5.69 18.00 -3.28
C LYS A 96 5.24 18.03 -1.81
N ASN A 97 4.92 16.88 -1.23
CA ASN A 97 4.40 16.80 0.13
C ASN A 97 5.47 16.54 1.20
N LEU A 98 6.68 16.18 0.83
CA LEU A 98 7.79 15.97 1.75
C LEU A 98 8.60 17.25 1.98
N LYS A 99 9.01 17.46 3.22
CA LYS A 99 10.05 18.44 3.54
C LYS A 99 11.38 18.05 2.89
N LYS A 100 12.24 19.03 2.67
CA LYS A 100 13.65 18.75 2.36
C LYS A 100 14.26 17.87 3.45
N ASP A 101 15.12 16.93 3.09
CA ASP A 101 15.71 15.90 3.96
C ASP A 101 14.69 14.89 4.54
N GLY A 102 13.41 14.96 4.18
CA GLY A 102 12.39 13.99 4.55
C GLY A 102 12.52 12.66 3.79
N PHE A 103 11.86 11.61 4.30
CA PHE A 103 11.99 10.26 3.75
C PHE A 103 10.71 9.78 3.10
N LEU A 104 10.85 9.16 1.92
CA LEU A 104 9.84 8.35 1.27
C LEU A 104 10.22 6.88 1.46
N ILE A 105 9.36 6.12 2.13
CA ILE A 105 9.55 4.70 2.41
C ILE A 105 8.43 3.92 1.74
N PHE A 106 8.77 2.99 0.87
CA PHE A 106 7.77 2.10 0.25
C PHE A 106 8.40 0.75 -0.10
N ASP A 107 7.55 -0.24 -0.33
CA ASP A 107 7.97 -1.53 -0.87
C ASP A 107 7.39 -1.74 -2.25
N ALA A 108 8.11 -2.51 -3.05
CA ALA A 108 7.66 -3.01 -4.34
C ALA A 108 7.96 -4.51 -4.43
N VAL A 109 7.05 -5.25 -5.04
CA VAL A 109 7.25 -6.67 -5.32
C VAL A 109 7.84 -6.86 -6.70
N THR A 110 8.68 -7.89 -6.83
CA THR A 110 9.24 -8.38 -8.07
C THR A 110 8.36 -9.49 -8.66
N GLU A 111 8.71 -9.97 -9.85
CA GLU A 111 7.99 -11.08 -10.49
C GLU A 111 8.06 -12.38 -9.67
N ASP A 112 9.12 -12.57 -8.90
CA ASP A 112 9.35 -13.77 -8.08
C ASP A 112 8.28 -13.99 -7.03
N ILE A 113 7.58 -12.92 -6.58
CA ILE A 113 6.46 -13.02 -5.63
C ILE A 113 5.37 -13.99 -6.09
N PHE A 114 5.13 -14.06 -7.40
CA PHE A 114 4.09 -14.95 -7.92
C PHE A 114 4.50 -16.41 -7.84
N SER A 115 5.76 -16.76 -8.07
CA SER A 115 6.27 -18.12 -7.90
C SER A 115 6.42 -18.53 -6.45
N GLU A 116 6.59 -17.60 -5.54
CA GLU A 116 6.66 -17.85 -4.10
C GLU A 116 5.28 -18.08 -3.46
N ILE A 117 4.25 -17.36 -3.92
CA ILE A 117 2.90 -17.41 -3.33
C ILE A 117 2.03 -18.48 -4.01
N PHE A 118 2.14 -18.60 -5.33
CA PHE A 118 1.22 -19.42 -6.11
C PHE A 118 1.85 -20.74 -6.53
N GLU A 119 1.24 -21.84 -6.13
CA GLU A 119 1.54 -23.16 -6.67
C GLU A 119 0.64 -23.42 -7.90
N ASN A 120 1.24 -23.62 -9.08
CA ASN A 120 0.50 -23.76 -10.35
C ASN A 120 -0.54 -22.63 -10.58
N ASP A 121 -0.12 -21.39 -10.32
CA ASP A 121 -0.95 -20.18 -10.44
C ASP A 121 -2.17 -20.13 -9.49
N ILE A 122 -2.19 -20.95 -8.45
CA ILE A 122 -3.25 -20.97 -7.42
C ILE A 122 -2.63 -20.86 -6.03
N PHE A 123 -3.22 -20.01 -5.18
CA PHE A 123 -2.99 -19.96 -3.76
C PHE A 123 -4.30 -20.17 -3.02
N LEU A 124 -4.30 -21.06 -2.04
CA LEU A 124 -5.45 -21.38 -1.19
C LEU A 124 -5.13 -21.04 0.26
N ASP A 125 -5.99 -20.25 0.87
CA ASP A 125 -5.97 -19.95 2.30
C ASP A 125 -7.30 -20.36 2.92
N GLU A 126 -7.26 -21.26 3.90
CA GLU A 126 -8.45 -21.86 4.48
C GLU A 126 -8.41 -21.78 6.00
N GLU A 127 -9.42 -21.13 6.55
CA GLU A 127 -9.66 -20.97 7.98
C GLU A 127 -11.10 -21.42 8.33
N PRO A 128 -11.43 -21.70 9.59
CA PRO A 128 -12.80 -22.09 9.96
C PRO A 128 -13.88 -21.10 9.52
N GLU A 129 -13.55 -19.81 9.46
CA GLU A 129 -14.46 -18.72 9.15
C GLU A 129 -14.53 -18.42 7.66
N TYR A 130 -13.49 -18.73 6.89
CA TYR A 130 -13.42 -18.41 5.46
C TYR A 130 -12.53 -19.37 4.66
N THR A 131 -12.76 -19.39 3.35
CA THR A 131 -11.84 -19.94 2.36
C THR A 131 -11.57 -18.89 1.31
N SER A 132 -10.32 -18.64 1.00
CA SER A 132 -9.87 -17.69 0.00
C SER A 132 -9.09 -18.42 -1.09
N ILE A 133 -9.53 -18.27 -2.33
CA ILE A 133 -8.88 -18.88 -3.51
C ILE A 133 -8.38 -17.75 -4.39
N TRP A 134 -7.08 -17.69 -4.57
CA TRP A 134 -6.42 -16.69 -5.39
C TRP A 134 -5.91 -17.37 -6.66
N ARG A 135 -6.18 -16.79 -7.81
CA ARG A 135 -5.71 -17.25 -9.11
C ARG A 135 -4.86 -16.17 -9.73
N HIS A 136 -3.70 -16.54 -10.20
CA HIS A 136 -2.77 -15.65 -10.84
C HIS A 136 -2.75 -15.89 -12.35
N GLU A 137 -2.65 -14.81 -13.13
CA GLU A 137 -2.44 -14.84 -14.57
C GLU A 137 -1.45 -13.76 -14.99
N LYS A 138 -0.42 -14.13 -15.73
CA LYS A 138 0.52 -13.19 -16.32
C LYS A 138 -0.06 -12.66 -17.63
N LEU A 139 -0.54 -11.43 -17.64
CA LEU A 139 -1.15 -10.79 -18.81
C LEU A 139 -0.11 -10.24 -19.80
N SER A 140 1.05 -9.81 -19.31
CA SER A 140 2.16 -9.31 -20.11
C SER A 140 3.47 -9.39 -19.32
N GLN A 141 4.58 -8.93 -19.90
CA GLN A 141 5.89 -8.91 -19.24
C GLN A 141 5.90 -8.19 -17.88
N ARG A 142 5.00 -7.24 -17.67
CA ARG A 142 4.97 -6.39 -16.44
C ARG A 142 3.61 -6.35 -15.79
N LYS A 143 2.58 -6.93 -16.37
CA LYS A 143 1.22 -6.83 -15.86
C LYS A 143 0.68 -8.20 -15.50
N HIS A 144 0.24 -8.32 -14.26
CA HIS A 144 -0.32 -9.55 -13.70
C HIS A 144 -1.76 -9.27 -13.21
N LEU A 145 -2.57 -10.30 -13.29
CA LEU A 145 -3.92 -10.33 -12.74
C LEU A 145 -3.94 -11.30 -11.57
N VAL A 146 -4.56 -10.92 -10.49
CA VAL A 146 -4.88 -11.80 -9.37
C VAL A 146 -6.39 -11.73 -9.15
N GLU A 147 -7.08 -12.82 -9.40
CA GLU A 147 -8.49 -12.99 -9.10
C GLU A 147 -8.65 -13.67 -7.74
N ILE A 148 -9.47 -13.10 -6.88
CA ILE A 148 -9.68 -13.57 -5.51
C ILE A 148 -11.15 -13.93 -5.34
N ASP A 149 -11.43 -15.21 -5.08
CA ASP A 149 -12.70 -15.67 -4.59
C ASP A 149 -12.62 -15.88 -3.08
N LEU A 150 -13.39 -15.13 -2.32
CA LEU A 150 -13.48 -15.25 -0.87
C LEU A 150 -14.85 -15.80 -0.48
N PHE A 151 -14.85 -16.94 0.19
CA PHE A 151 -16.03 -17.58 0.74
C PHE A 151 -16.03 -17.40 2.26
N VAL A 152 -16.91 -16.55 2.77
CA VAL A 152 -17.04 -16.29 4.20
C VAL A 152 -18.20 -17.10 4.74
N ARG A 153 -17.98 -17.89 5.79
CA ARG A 153 -19.00 -18.66 6.46
C ARG A 153 -19.97 -17.71 7.18
N GLU A 154 -21.27 -17.85 6.93
CA GLU A 154 -22.28 -16.99 7.57
C GLU A 154 -22.46 -17.34 9.06
N ASN A 155 -22.35 -18.63 9.39
CA ASN A 155 -22.39 -19.11 10.76
C ASN A 155 -21.47 -20.34 10.88
N LEU A 156 -20.67 -20.44 11.93
CA LEU A 156 -19.76 -21.56 12.16
C LEU A 156 -20.47 -22.93 12.30
N ASN A 157 -21.77 -22.92 12.61
CA ASN A 157 -22.56 -24.13 12.82
C ASN A 157 -23.28 -24.64 11.57
N ASP A 158 -23.18 -23.94 10.44
CA ASP A 158 -23.78 -24.40 9.18
C ASP A 158 -22.79 -24.35 8.01
N ASN A 159 -23.20 -24.90 6.86
CA ASN A 159 -22.39 -24.97 5.66
C ASN A 159 -22.74 -23.89 4.64
N LEU A 160 -23.32 -22.77 5.08
CA LEU A 160 -23.63 -21.67 4.20
C LEU A 160 -22.47 -20.68 4.14
N PHE A 161 -22.10 -20.34 2.92
CA PHE A 161 -21.02 -19.40 2.63
C PHE A 161 -21.55 -18.26 1.78
N ARG A 162 -21.08 -17.05 2.07
CA ARG A 162 -21.25 -15.91 1.19
C ARG A 162 -19.99 -15.74 0.35
N LYS A 163 -20.17 -15.75 -0.97
CA LYS A 163 -19.07 -15.54 -1.92
C LYS A 163 -18.89 -14.05 -2.21
N TYR A 164 -17.64 -13.62 -2.19
CA TYR A 164 -17.17 -12.34 -2.71
C TYR A 164 -16.12 -12.62 -3.78
N ASN A 165 -16.04 -11.74 -4.78
CA ASN A 165 -15.03 -11.81 -5.82
C ASN A 165 -14.35 -10.44 -5.95
N ASP A 166 -13.04 -10.45 -6.11
CA ASP A 166 -12.23 -9.26 -6.38
C ASP A 166 -11.22 -9.56 -7.49
N ILE A 167 -10.94 -8.58 -8.32
CA ILE A 167 -9.97 -8.67 -9.41
C ILE A 167 -8.96 -7.55 -9.24
N GLN A 168 -7.71 -7.92 -9.06
CA GLN A 168 -6.61 -7.01 -8.84
C GLN A 168 -5.61 -7.09 -9.99
N TYR A 169 -5.12 -5.94 -10.41
CA TYR A 169 -4.02 -5.84 -11.37
C TYR A 169 -2.77 -5.35 -10.65
N LYS A 170 -1.67 -6.09 -10.83
CA LYS A 170 -0.36 -5.68 -10.33
C LYS A 170 0.57 -5.38 -11.49
N PHE A 171 1.30 -4.28 -11.38
CA PHE A 171 2.31 -3.89 -12.33
C PHE A 171 3.70 -4.05 -11.70
N ILE A 172 4.55 -4.82 -12.36
CA ILE A 172 5.93 -5.07 -11.88
C ILE A 172 6.86 -4.04 -12.51
N TYR A 173 7.54 -3.31 -11.65
CA TYR A 173 8.52 -2.30 -12.03
C TYR A 173 9.93 -2.88 -11.94
N ASP A 174 10.75 -2.55 -12.90
CA ASP A 174 12.18 -2.79 -12.84
C ASP A 174 12.81 -1.94 -11.72
N LEU A 175 13.62 -2.57 -10.84
CA LEU A 175 14.18 -1.92 -9.65
C LEU A 175 15.15 -0.78 -10.00
N GLU A 176 15.95 -0.96 -11.05
CA GLU A 176 16.85 0.10 -11.53
C GLU A 176 16.06 1.29 -12.10
N TRP A 177 14.96 0.98 -12.80
CA TRP A 177 14.05 2.01 -13.30
C TRP A 177 13.40 2.80 -12.17
N ILE A 178 12.98 2.15 -11.07
CA ILE A 178 12.46 2.83 -9.87
C ILE A 178 13.49 3.85 -9.36
N VAL A 179 14.72 3.41 -9.12
CA VAL A 179 15.80 4.25 -8.61
C VAL A 179 16.11 5.42 -9.55
N LYS A 180 16.23 5.14 -10.86
CA LYS A 180 16.51 6.16 -11.86
C LYS A 180 15.38 7.19 -11.95
N THR A 181 14.14 6.73 -11.90
CA THR A 181 12.96 7.60 -11.99
C THR A 181 12.86 8.48 -10.74
N ALA A 182 13.08 7.92 -9.54
CA ALA A 182 13.02 8.67 -8.30
C ALA A 182 14.00 9.87 -8.28
N LYS A 183 15.19 9.72 -8.86
CA LYS A 183 16.17 10.82 -9.00
C LYS A 183 15.61 12.03 -9.79
N ASN A 184 14.78 11.79 -10.80
CA ASN A 184 14.17 12.86 -11.60
C ASN A 184 13.17 13.70 -10.78
N TYR A 185 12.69 13.16 -9.65
CA TYR A 185 11.75 13.82 -8.75
C TYR A 185 12.40 14.31 -7.45
N GLY A 186 13.74 14.42 -7.41
CA GLY A 186 14.48 14.97 -6.28
C GLY A 186 14.69 13.99 -5.13
N PHE A 187 14.77 12.69 -5.42
CA PHE A 187 15.07 11.67 -4.43
C PHE A 187 16.42 11.01 -4.68
N GLU A 188 17.12 10.69 -3.62
CA GLU A 188 18.27 9.80 -3.64
C GLU A 188 17.99 8.54 -2.80
N VAL A 189 18.61 7.42 -3.19
CA VAL A 189 18.51 6.19 -2.40
C VAL A 189 19.31 6.40 -1.11
N PHE A 190 18.64 6.29 0.02
CA PHE A 190 19.26 6.30 1.33
C PHE A 190 19.58 4.87 1.80
N ASP A 191 18.61 3.94 1.61
CA ASP A 191 18.78 2.53 1.95
C ASP A 191 17.82 1.66 1.12
N THR A 192 18.15 0.37 1.02
CA THR A 192 17.27 -0.66 0.47
C THR A 192 17.38 -1.91 1.32
N ALA A 193 16.27 -2.59 1.54
CA ALA A 193 16.24 -3.85 2.27
C ALA A 193 15.33 -4.87 1.58
N SER A 194 15.73 -6.13 1.58
CA SER A 194 14.83 -7.25 1.31
C SER A 194 14.29 -7.82 2.62
N ASN A 195 13.07 -8.38 2.59
CA ASN A 195 12.57 -9.08 3.75
C ASN A 195 13.17 -10.50 3.77
N PRO A 196 13.89 -10.91 4.83
CA PRO A 196 14.46 -12.26 4.93
C PRO A 196 13.41 -13.40 4.85
N GLU A 197 12.16 -13.10 5.22
CA GLU A 197 11.05 -14.07 5.17
C GLU A 197 10.46 -14.22 3.75
N PHE A 198 10.59 -13.18 2.91
CA PHE A 198 10.04 -13.13 1.56
C PHE A 198 11.14 -13.07 0.48
N GLY A 199 12.39 -13.36 0.82
CA GLY A 199 13.50 -13.36 -0.12
C GLY A 199 13.66 -12.03 -0.86
N GLU A 200 14.04 -12.11 -2.14
CA GLU A 200 14.20 -10.93 -3.01
C GLU A 200 12.91 -10.55 -3.75
N SER A 201 11.81 -11.23 -3.47
CA SER A 201 10.52 -10.97 -4.12
C SER A 201 9.86 -9.67 -3.66
N ARG A 202 10.30 -9.11 -2.52
CA ARG A 202 9.84 -7.83 -1.97
C ARG A 202 11.01 -6.98 -1.51
N ILE A 203 11.14 -5.82 -2.14
CA ILE A 203 12.21 -4.86 -1.85
C ILE A 203 11.60 -3.61 -1.21
N PHE A 204 12.16 -3.20 -0.07
CA PHE A 204 11.87 -1.95 0.60
C PHE A 204 12.87 -0.89 0.14
N PHE A 205 12.35 0.27 -0.22
CA PHE A 205 13.13 1.44 -0.57
C PHE A 205 12.98 2.52 0.50
N VAL A 206 14.09 3.09 0.89
CA VAL A 206 14.15 4.31 1.69
C VAL A 206 14.81 5.38 0.83
N PHE A 207 14.03 6.32 0.35
CA PHE A 207 14.50 7.46 -0.41
C PHE A 207 14.53 8.70 0.46
N LYS A 208 15.58 9.51 0.31
CA LYS A 208 15.71 10.82 0.94
C LYS A 208 15.43 11.91 -0.08
N LYS A 209 14.60 12.89 0.26
CA LYS A 209 14.38 14.10 -0.57
C LYS A 209 15.58 15.03 -0.45
N ILE A 210 16.17 15.44 -1.58
CA ILE A 210 17.32 16.34 -1.69
C ILE A 210 16.92 17.79 -2.03
#